data_42b6dc973165f4b9d4ff6e8610ab4a39
#
_entry.id   42b6dc973165f4b9d4ff6e8610ab4a39
#
_cell.length_a   1.000
_cell.length_b   1.000
_cell.length_c   1.000
_cell.angle_alpha   90.00
_cell.angle_beta   90.00
_cell.angle_gamma   90.00
#
_symmetry.space_group_name_H-M   'P 1'
#
loop_
_entity.id
_entity.type
_entity.pdbx_description
1 polymer ?
#
loop_
_entity_poly.entity_id
_entity_poly.type
_entity_poly.pdbx_seq_one_letter_code
_entity_poly.pdbx_strand_id
1 'polypeptide(L)'
;GDMDTVGSAIALAASHPRLMACGIHLGRTAKRVVDQLQAPFRKIAPVHTSWPNAIGGIVIVDAAAPGQVGVSLPDGVPLCILDHHATSDWTLTDEDLNLQWDVRATTQIIDQYLLEYAPEARTDVVRKMLLAGLITDTGRFRHADSGAFASAYALLDNSSIDYASFLQFIESETTSPSERGSLLRGLSRAKSIDSGSWNIVHTYSGTLEGRLATMLVGTGAEIALVSRFRD
;
A
#
# COMPACT_ATOMS: atom_id res chain seq x y z
N GLY A 1 7.19 -0.95 -1.96
CA GLY A 1 5.84 -1.29 -1.48
C GLY A 1 5.09 -0.07 -1.01
N ASP A 2 3.82 -0.06 -1.26
CA ASP A 2 2.87 0.89 -0.68
C ASP A 2 2.51 0.51 0.76
N MET A 3 1.42 1.05 1.28
CA MET A 3 1.09 0.82 2.68
C MET A 3 0.40 -0.54 2.90
N ASP A 4 -0.37 -1.03 1.93
CA ASP A 4 -1.01 -2.35 2.03
C ASP A 4 0.03 -3.45 2.00
N THR A 5 0.95 -3.44 1.01
CA THR A 5 2.09 -4.37 0.94
C THR A 5 2.90 -4.39 2.23
N VAL A 6 3.32 -3.21 2.70
CA VAL A 6 4.21 -3.09 3.87
C VAL A 6 3.49 -3.43 5.17
N GLY A 7 2.24 -2.97 5.32
CA GLY A 7 1.40 -3.29 6.46
C GLY A 7 1.15 -4.78 6.60
N SER A 8 0.80 -5.43 5.50
CA SER A 8 0.61 -6.89 5.41
C SER A 8 1.87 -7.66 5.79
N ALA A 9 3.03 -7.30 5.20
CA ALA A 9 4.29 -7.97 5.49
C ALA A 9 4.70 -7.86 6.97
N ILE A 10 4.60 -6.66 7.56
CA ILE A 10 4.98 -6.43 8.96
C ILE A 10 4.00 -7.13 9.91
N ALA A 11 2.70 -7.04 9.65
CA ALA A 11 1.69 -7.68 10.47
C ALA A 11 1.83 -9.20 10.45
N LEU A 12 2.02 -9.79 9.27
CA LEU A 12 2.26 -11.23 9.15
C LEU A 12 3.57 -11.64 9.87
N ALA A 13 4.64 -10.87 9.72
CA ALA A 13 5.90 -11.18 10.39
C ALA A 13 5.80 -11.15 11.91
N ALA A 14 4.88 -10.39 12.48
CA ALA A 14 4.63 -10.37 13.92
C ALA A 14 4.01 -11.67 14.46
N SER A 15 3.42 -12.51 13.61
CA SER A 15 2.80 -13.79 14.01
C SER A 15 3.80 -14.87 14.41
N HIS A 16 5.05 -14.77 13.94
CA HIS A 16 6.03 -15.83 14.22
C HIS A 16 7.47 -15.30 14.23
N PRO A 17 8.31 -15.66 15.22
CA PRO A 17 9.66 -15.12 15.38
C PRO A 17 10.65 -15.48 14.26
N ARG A 18 10.33 -16.46 13.41
CA ARG A 18 11.15 -16.82 12.24
C ARG A 18 10.73 -16.08 10.96
N LEU A 19 9.64 -15.30 11.00
CA LEU A 19 9.22 -14.47 9.87
C LEU A 19 9.92 -13.12 9.93
N MET A 20 10.22 -12.58 8.76
CA MET A 20 10.85 -11.26 8.63
C MET A 20 10.21 -10.50 7.47
N ALA A 21 9.64 -9.34 7.78
CA ALA A 21 9.14 -8.42 6.77
C ALA A 21 10.32 -7.78 6.03
N CYS A 22 10.34 -7.90 4.70
CA CYS A 22 11.38 -7.31 3.87
C CYS A 22 10.85 -6.83 2.53
N GLY A 23 11.62 -5.96 1.86
CA GLY A 23 11.32 -5.46 0.53
C GLY A 23 12.35 -4.43 0.06
N ILE A 24 12.28 -4.02 -1.22
CA ILE A 24 13.29 -3.16 -1.83
C ILE A 24 13.17 -1.69 -1.43
N HIS A 25 11.96 -1.21 -1.24
CA HIS A 25 11.70 0.18 -0.84
C HIS A 25 10.39 0.33 -0.08
N LEU A 26 10.28 1.43 0.64
CA LEU A 26 9.05 1.88 1.28
C LEU A 26 8.52 3.11 0.54
N GLY A 27 7.26 3.10 0.15
CA GLY A 27 6.56 4.28 -0.31
C GLY A 27 6.53 5.37 0.78
N ARG A 28 6.26 6.62 0.42
CA ARG A 28 6.34 7.76 1.36
C ARG A 28 5.48 7.53 2.63
N THR A 29 4.23 7.13 2.44
CA THR A 29 3.31 6.86 3.56
C THR A 29 3.78 5.69 4.38
N ALA A 30 4.13 4.56 3.74
CA ALA A 30 4.62 3.38 4.41
C ALA A 30 5.89 3.68 5.23
N LYS A 31 6.86 4.40 4.64
CA LYS A 31 8.07 4.81 5.36
C LYS A 31 7.75 5.61 6.62
N ARG A 32 6.86 6.59 6.51
CA ARG A 32 6.49 7.45 7.66
C ARG A 32 5.80 6.65 8.76
N VAL A 33 4.88 5.74 8.40
CA VAL A 33 4.18 4.90 9.37
C VAL A 33 5.15 3.94 10.05
N VAL A 34 6.03 3.28 9.27
CA VAL A 34 7.07 2.37 9.79
C VAL A 34 8.01 3.10 10.75
N ASP A 35 8.51 4.29 10.36
CA ASP A 35 9.41 5.09 11.18
C ASP A 35 8.74 5.54 12.50
N GLN A 36 7.50 6.03 12.42
CA GLN A 36 6.74 6.48 13.59
C GLN A 36 6.41 5.36 14.57
N LEU A 37 6.05 4.21 14.06
CA LEU A 37 5.70 3.05 14.87
C LEU A 37 6.92 2.20 15.25
N GLN A 38 8.11 2.54 14.73
CA GLN A 38 9.34 1.76 14.87
C GLN A 38 9.13 0.28 14.50
N ALA A 39 8.29 0.05 13.47
CA ALA A 39 7.92 -1.29 13.05
C ALA A 39 9.09 -1.98 12.31
N PRO A 40 9.37 -3.27 12.57
CA PRO A 40 10.52 -3.96 11.99
C PRO A 40 10.32 -4.20 10.49
N PHE A 41 11.19 -3.63 9.67
CA PHE A 41 11.21 -3.85 8.23
C PHE A 41 12.64 -3.84 7.70
N ARG A 42 13.02 -4.89 6.97
CA ARG A 42 14.35 -5.02 6.39
C ARG A 42 14.35 -4.63 4.92
N LYS A 43 15.15 -3.63 4.56
CA LYS A 43 15.41 -3.34 3.15
C LYS A 43 16.37 -4.36 2.56
N ILE A 44 16.04 -4.88 1.40
CA ILE A 44 16.88 -5.77 0.59
C ILE A 44 17.30 -5.06 -0.70
N ALA A 45 18.47 -5.41 -1.22
CA ALA A 45 18.96 -4.83 -2.48
C ALA A 45 18.31 -5.57 -3.66
N PRO A 46 17.80 -4.84 -4.69
CA PRO A 46 17.19 -5.49 -5.85
C PRO A 46 18.21 -6.24 -6.72
N VAL A 47 19.45 -5.77 -6.74
CA VAL A 47 20.57 -6.42 -7.45
C VAL A 47 21.44 -7.15 -6.43
N HIS A 48 21.74 -8.42 -6.72
CA HIS A 48 22.51 -9.30 -5.82
C HIS A 48 21.83 -9.52 -4.47
N THR A 49 20.51 -9.78 -4.47
CA THR A 49 19.82 -10.21 -3.26
C THR A 49 20.47 -11.50 -2.73
N SER A 50 21.07 -11.39 -1.56
CA SER A 50 21.64 -12.54 -0.84
C SER A 50 20.56 -13.13 0.05
N TRP A 51 20.02 -14.26 -0.36
CA TRP A 51 19.06 -15.02 0.46
C TRP A 51 19.79 -15.83 1.54
N PRO A 52 19.20 -16.01 2.73
CA PRO A 52 19.76 -16.90 3.75
C PRO A 52 19.87 -18.34 3.23
N ASN A 53 20.94 -19.05 3.59
CA ASN A 53 21.17 -20.45 3.16
C ASN A 53 20.08 -21.43 3.64
N ALA A 54 19.35 -21.09 4.70
CA ALA A 54 18.32 -21.94 5.31
C ALA A 54 16.97 -21.21 5.30
N ILE A 55 16.49 -20.83 4.10
CA ILE A 55 15.16 -20.26 3.94
C ILE A 55 14.15 -21.40 3.74
N GLY A 56 13.11 -21.45 4.56
CA GLY A 56 12.09 -22.50 4.51
C GLY A 56 10.93 -22.20 3.57
N GLY A 57 10.74 -20.95 3.16
CA GLY A 57 9.69 -20.50 2.27
C GLY A 57 9.67 -18.97 2.15
N ILE A 58 8.99 -18.46 1.14
CA ILE A 58 8.79 -17.03 0.92
C ILE A 58 7.29 -16.75 0.86
N VAL A 59 6.82 -15.82 1.67
CA VAL A 59 5.46 -15.30 1.56
C VAL A 59 5.50 -13.98 0.81
N ILE A 60 4.80 -13.94 -0.31
CA ILE A 60 4.60 -12.74 -1.10
C ILE A 60 3.24 -12.17 -0.71
N VAL A 61 3.20 -10.90 -0.37
CA VAL A 61 1.95 -10.20 -0.03
C VAL A 61 1.69 -9.09 -1.05
N ASP A 62 0.44 -8.96 -1.47
CA ASP A 62 -0.04 -7.85 -2.29
C ASP A 62 0.73 -7.71 -3.62
N ALA A 63 0.79 -8.81 -4.38
CA ALA A 63 1.43 -8.82 -5.68
C ALA A 63 0.78 -9.84 -6.62
N ALA A 64 0.17 -9.36 -7.69
CA ALA A 64 -0.50 -10.17 -8.70
C ALA A 64 0.48 -10.89 -9.66
N ALA A 65 1.75 -10.46 -9.72
CA ALA A 65 2.72 -11.01 -10.67
C ALA A 65 4.16 -10.95 -10.13
N PRO A 66 5.04 -11.90 -10.55
CA PRO A 66 6.46 -11.92 -10.16
C PRO A 66 7.20 -10.61 -10.42
N GLY A 67 6.88 -9.93 -11.53
CA GLY A 67 7.50 -8.65 -11.89
C GLY A 67 7.27 -7.50 -10.89
N GLN A 68 6.23 -7.61 -10.04
CA GLN A 68 5.95 -6.61 -9.00
C GLN A 68 6.84 -6.76 -7.77
N VAL A 69 7.42 -7.93 -7.54
CA VAL A 69 8.30 -8.19 -6.37
C VAL A 69 9.61 -7.43 -6.47
N GLY A 70 10.15 -7.27 -7.69
CA GLY A 70 11.34 -6.45 -7.96
C GLY A 70 12.67 -7.07 -7.50
N VAL A 71 12.68 -8.33 -7.06
CA VAL A 71 13.86 -9.13 -6.75
C VAL A 71 13.74 -10.51 -7.39
N SER A 72 14.88 -11.13 -7.72
CA SER A 72 14.90 -12.53 -8.15
C SER A 72 14.62 -13.43 -6.95
N LEU A 73 13.61 -14.26 -7.05
CA LEU A 73 13.31 -15.27 -6.03
C LEU A 73 14.27 -16.45 -6.18
N PRO A 74 14.67 -17.13 -5.09
CA PRO A 74 15.53 -18.31 -5.16
C PRO A 74 14.75 -19.51 -5.71
N ASP A 75 15.43 -20.33 -6.50
CA ASP A 75 14.87 -21.58 -7.02
C ASP A 75 14.67 -22.62 -5.91
N GLY A 76 13.63 -23.44 -6.02
CA GLY A 76 13.37 -24.57 -5.12
C GLY A 76 12.97 -24.16 -3.69
N VAL A 77 12.51 -22.93 -3.49
CA VAL A 77 11.96 -22.46 -2.21
C VAL A 77 10.45 -22.30 -2.37
N PRO A 78 9.63 -22.96 -1.54
CA PRO A 78 8.17 -22.85 -1.62
C PRO A 78 7.68 -21.40 -1.48
N LEU A 79 6.68 -21.05 -2.28
CA LEU A 79 6.06 -19.73 -2.28
C LEU A 79 4.65 -19.79 -1.68
N CYS A 80 4.29 -18.77 -0.95
CA CYS A 80 2.91 -18.53 -0.54
C CYS A 80 2.52 -17.12 -0.99
N ILE A 81 1.52 -17.03 -1.86
CA ILE A 81 1.00 -15.74 -2.35
C ILE A 81 -0.26 -15.39 -1.57
N LEU A 82 -0.27 -14.23 -0.94
CA LEU A 82 -1.43 -13.65 -0.25
C LEU A 82 -1.80 -12.35 -0.97
N ASP A 83 -2.90 -12.35 -1.70
CA ASP A 83 -3.22 -11.26 -2.61
C ASP A 83 -4.72 -11.00 -2.71
N HIS A 84 -5.10 -9.76 -3.04
CA HIS A 84 -6.49 -9.35 -3.23
C HIS A 84 -6.80 -8.90 -4.67
N HIS A 85 -5.79 -8.89 -5.56
CA HIS A 85 -6.00 -8.48 -6.94
C HIS A 85 -6.89 -9.49 -7.70
N ALA A 86 -7.70 -9.00 -8.63
CA ALA A 86 -8.65 -9.83 -9.39
C ALA A 86 -7.97 -10.81 -10.36
N THR A 87 -6.71 -10.57 -10.71
CA THR A 87 -5.92 -11.41 -11.63
C THR A 87 -4.60 -11.81 -10.98
N SER A 88 -4.05 -12.96 -11.40
CA SER A 88 -2.77 -13.46 -10.92
C SER A 88 -2.00 -14.08 -12.09
N ASP A 89 -0.76 -13.61 -12.30
CA ASP A 89 0.15 -14.13 -13.33
C ASP A 89 1.26 -15.01 -12.73
N TRP A 90 1.06 -15.53 -11.53
CA TRP A 90 1.99 -16.45 -10.89
C TRP A 90 1.90 -17.84 -11.52
N THR A 91 3.05 -18.40 -11.89
CA THR A 91 3.20 -19.81 -12.24
C THR A 91 3.66 -20.56 -10.99
N LEU A 92 2.81 -21.37 -10.43
CA LEU A 92 3.02 -22.05 -9.15
C LEU A 92 3.17 -23.57 -9.36
N THR A 93 3.87 -24.22 -8.44
CA THR A 93 4.03 -25.67 -8.36
C THR A 93 3.09 -26.27 -7.31
N ASP A 94 3.05 -27.58 -7.17
CA ASP A 94 2.23 -28.27 -6.15
C ASP A 94 2.71 -27.98 -4.71
N GLU A 95 3.92 -27.44 -4.53
CA GLU A 95 4.47 -27.06 -3.23
C GLU A 95 4.14 -25.62 -2.83
N ASP A 96 3.59 -24.84 -3.76
CA ASP A 96 3.27 -23.44 -3.56
C ASP A 96 1.81 -23.25 -3.16
N LEU A 97 1.51 -22.13 -2.49
CA LEU A 97 0.16 -21.76 -2.11
C LEU A 97 -0.22 -20.42 -2.74
N ASN A 98 -1.44 -20.31 -3.26
CA ASN A 98 -2.02 -19.05 -3.70
C ASN A 98 -3.35 -18.83 -2.98
N LEU A 99 -3.39 -17.83 -2.10
CA LEU A 99 -4.57 -17.39 -1.37
C LEU A 99 -4.98 -16.02 -1.89
N GLN A 100 -5.82 -16.03 -2.90
CA GLN A 100 -6.36 -14.82 -3.53
C GLN A 100 -7.81 -14.64 -3.11
N TRP A 101 -8.11 -13.52 -2.45
CA TRP A 101 -9.43 -13.22 -1.91
C TRP A 101 -10.00 -11.95 -2.52
N ASP A 102 -11.30 -11.95 -2.79
CA ASP A 102 -12.04 -10.76 -3.23
C ASP A 102 -12.35 -9.87 -2.02
N VAL A 103 -11.33 -9.12 -1.60
CA VAL A 103 -11.38 -8.12 -0.52
C VAL A 103 -10.77 -6.81 -1.01
N ARG A 104 -10.84 -5.74 -0.22
CA ARG A 104 -10.39 -4.40 -0.63
C ARG A 104 -8.93 -4.12 -0.34
N ALA A 105 -8.27 -4.97 0.41
CA ALA A 105 -6.86 -4.82 0.76
C ALA A 105 -6.30 -6.16 1.25
N THR A 106 -5.04 -6.47 0.96
CA THR A 106 -4.37 -7.67 1.45
C THR A 106 -4.28 -7.68 2.99
N THR A 107 -4.21 -6.51 3.62
CA THR A 107 -4.27 -6.37 5.08
C THR A 107 -5.51 -7.00 5.72
N GLN A 108 -6.63 -7.13 5.02
CA GLN A 108 -7.82 -7.84 5.51
C GLN A 108 -7.57 -9.34 5.62
N ILE A 109 -6.87 -9.92 4.64
CA ILE A 109 -6.49 -11.35 4.66
C ILE A 109 -5.57 -11.62 5.87
N ILE A 110 -4.58 -10.75 6.05
CA ILE A 110 -3.64 -10.88 7.16
C ILE A 110 -4.32 -10.71 8.51
N ASP A 111 -5.23 -9.73 8.66
CA ASP A 111 -5.96 -9.54 9.92
C ASP A 111 -6.79 -10.77 10.28
N GLN A 112 -7.46 -11.40 9.30
CA GLN A 112 -8.22 -12.61 9.54
C GLN A 112 -7.33 -13.77 9.93
N TYR A 113 -6.18 -13.94 9.27
CA TYR A 113 -5.19 -14.93 9.68
C TYR A 113 -4.72 -14.73 11.12
N LEU A 114 -4.40 -13.48 11.51
CA LEU A 114 -3.98 -13.19 12.87
C LEU A 114 -5.08 -13.44 13.90
N LEU A 115 -6.33 -13.09 13.58
CA LEU A 115 -7.47 -13.36 14.47
C LEU A 115 -7.62 -14.85 14.77
N GLU A 116 -7.39 -15.70 13.79
CA GLU A 116 -7.61 -17.13 13.92
C GLU A 116 -6.41 -17.89 14.49
N TYR A 117 -5.18 -17.52 14.08
CA TYR A 117 -4.00 -18.34 14.34
C TYR A 117 -2.94 -17.66 15.23
N ALA A 118 -2.97 -16.34 15.39
CA ALA A 118 -1.99 -15.60 16.20
C ALA A 118 -2.59 -14.33 16.82
N PRO A 119 -3.69 -14.43 17.59
CA PRO A 119 -4.38 -13.26 18.13
C PRO A 119 -3.51 -12.39 19.03
N GLU A 120 -2.50 -12.97 19.70
CA GLU A 120 -1.54 -12.25 20.53
C GLU A 120 -0.62 -11.32 19.72
N ALA A 121 -0.43 -11.58 18.43
CA ALA A 121 0.34 -10.71 17.54
C ALA A 121 -0.39 -9.42 17.17
N ARG A 122 -1.72 -9.33 17.38
CA ARG A 122 -2.55 -8.15 17.07
C ARG A 122 -2.37 -7.01 18.07
N THR A 123 -1.13 -6.62 18.32
CA THR A 123 -0.79 -5.44 19.14
C THR A 123 -1.29 -4.16 18.45
N ASP A 124 -1.36 -3.04 19.19
CA ASP A 124 -1.76 -1.75 18.63
C ASP A 124 -0.86 -1.30 17.46
N VAL A 125 0.43 -1.67 17.47
CA VAL A 125 1.34 -1.42 16.34
C VAL A 125 0.90 -2.20 15.11
N VAL A 126 0.63 -3.49 15.25
CA VAL A 126 0.16 -4.35 14.15
C VAL A 126 -1.21 -3.90 13.64
N ARG A 127 -2.15 -3.59 14.53
CA ARG A 127 -3.46 -3.05 14.16
C ARG A 127 -3.35 -1.74 13.38
N LYS A 128 -2.43 -0.84 13.77
CA LYS A 128 -2.16 0.40 13.03
C LYS A 128 -1.57 0.13 11.65
N MET A 129 -0.67 -0.84 11.52
CA MET A 129 -0.11 -1.24 10.21
C MET A 129 -1.21 -1.75 9.28
N LEU A 130 -2.06 -2.66 9.75
CA LEU A 130 -3.19 -3.21 9.00
C LEU A 130 -4.22 -2.12 8.64
N LEU A 131 -4.59 -1.29 9.61
CA LEU A 131 -5.54 -0.20 9.38
C LEU A 131 -5.01 0.83 8.38
N ALA A 132 -3.71 1.14 8.41
CA ALA A 132 -3.11 2.06 7.46
C ALA A 132 -3.14 1.50 6.02
N GLY A 133 -2.85 0.20 5.84
CA GLY A 133 -3.01 -0.47 4.54
C GLY A 133 -4.44 -0.39 4.04
N LEU A 134 -5.41 -0.78 4.87
CA LEU A 134 -6.84 -0.72 4.54
C LEU A 134 -7.29 0.70 4.17
N ILE A 135 -6.90 1.72 4.94
CA ILE A 135 -7.24 3.14 4.65
C ILE A 135 -6.68 3.57 3.31
N THR A 136 -5.42 3.24 3.02
CA THR A 136 -4.77 3.70 1.78
C THR A 136 -5.34 3.01 0.56
N ASP A 137 -5.56 1.71 0.63
CA ASP A 137 -6.01 0.91 -0.50
C ASP A 137 -7.48 1.15 -0.85
N THR A 138 -8.32 1.39 0.16
CA THR A 138 -9.71 1.81 -0.04
C THR A 138 -9.88 3.29 -0.41
N GLY A 139 -8.78 4.03 -0.62
CA GLY A 139 -8.85 5.46 -0.88
C GLY A 139 -9.54 6.23 0.25
N ARG A 140 -9.19 5.96 1.49
CA ARG A 140 -9.84 6.49 2.72
C ARG A 140 -11.31 6.09 2.81
N PHE A 141 -11.59 4.82 2.59
CA PHE A 141 -12.92 4.22 2.56
C PHE A 141 -13.85 4.73 1.45
N ARG A 142 -13.35 5.51 0.48
CA ARG A 142 -14.14 5.93 -0.69
C ARG A 142 -14.58 4.73 -1.53
N HIS A 143 -13.75 3.70 -1.60
CA HIS A 143 -13.97 2.47 -2.37
C HIS A 143 -14.19 1.24 -1.46
N ALA A 144 -14.54 1.48 -0.19
CA ALA A 144 -14.81 0.43 0.76
C ALA A 144 -16.17 -0.23 0.52
N ASP A 145 -16.24 -1.50 0.87
CA ASP A 145 -17.47 -2.26 1.02
C ASP A 145 -17.76 -2.56 2.51
N SER A 146 -18.81 -3.29 2.79
CA SER A 146 -19.18 -3.67 4.16
C SER A 146 -18.08 -4.48 4.86
N GLY A 147 -17.33 -5.32 4.11
CA GLY A 147 -16.22 -6.11 4.63
C GLY A 147 -15.05 -5.22 5.09
N ALA A 148 -14.70 -4.19 4.31
CA ALA A 148 -13.66 -3.24 4.69
C ALA A 148 -14.04 -2.43 5.95
N PHE A 149 -15.31 -2.03 6.09
CA PHE A 149 -15.78 -1.38 7.32
C PHE A 149 -15.79 -2.33 8.52
N ALA A 150 -16.18 -3.59 8.32
CA ALA A 150 -16.14 -4.61 9.39
C ALA A 150 -14.69 -4.85 9.86
N SER A 151 -13.74 -4.95 8.92
CA SER A 151 -12.31 -5.06 9.26
C SER A 151 -11.80 -3.83 10.00
N ALA A 152 -12.16 -2.62 9.57
CA ALA A 152 -11.79 -1.40 10.27
C ALA A 152 -12.35 -1.38 11.71
N TYR A 153 -13.61 -1.77 11.90
CA TYR A 153 -14.21 -1.91 13.22
C TYR A 153 -13.41 -2.90 14.08
N ALA A 154 -13.13 -4.10 13.57
CA ALA A 154 -12.40 -5.13 14.31
C ALA A 154 -10.96 -4.71 14.69
N LEU A 155 -10.32 -3.85 13.88
CA LEU A 155 -9.00 -3.28 14.18
C LEU A 155 -9.06 -2.19 15.24
N LEU A 156 -10.15 -1.44 15.32
CA LEU A 156 -10.35 -0.35 16.27
C LEU A 156 -10.96 -0.83 17.59
N ASP A 157 -11.80 -1.87 17.54
CA ASP A 157 -12.47 -2.40 18.72
C ASP A 157 -11.46 -2.93 19.76
N ASN A 158 -11.63 -2.53 21.01
CA ASN A 158 -10.72 -2.87 22.11
C ASN A 158 -9.24 -2.52 21.81
N SER A 159 -8.98 -1.44 21.09
CA SER A 159 -7.65 -0.90 20.83
C SER A 159 -7.47 0.49 21.48
N SER A 160 -6.24 0.97 21.61
CA SER A 160 -5.93 2.33 22.03
C SER A 160 -5.82 3.32 20.86
N ILE A 161 -6.30 2.94 19.67
CA ILE A 161 -6.13 3.74 18.45
C ILE A 161 -7.18 4.84 18.39
N ASP A 162 -6.76 6.09 18.50
CA ASP A 162 -7.59 7.23 18.10
C ASP A 162 -7.58 7.36 16.58
N TYR A 163 -8.68 6.98 15.95
CA TYR A 163 -8.80 6.93 14.49
C TYR A 163 -8.58 8.30 13.84
N ALA A 164 -9.15 9.37 14.41
CA ALA A 164 -9.05 10.70 13.81
C ALA A 164 -7.60 11.21 13.78
N SER A 165 -6.88 11.09 14.89
CA SER A 165 -5.47 11.45 14.97
C SER A 165 -4.61 10.56 14.07
N PHE A 166 -4.92 9.26 14.00
CA PHE A 166 -4.19 8.33 13.14
C PHE A 166 -4.42 8.62 11.65
N LEU A 167 -5.64 8.89 11.24
CA LEU A 167 -5.97 9.30 9.87
C LEU A 167 -5.26 10.60 9.50
N GLN A 168 -5.32 11.62 10.38
CA GLN A 168 -4.60 12.88 10.18
C GLN A 168 -3.09 12.64 10.02
N PHE A 169 -2.51 11.73 10.81
CA PHE A 169 -1.11 11.34 10.68
C PHE A 169 -0.83 10.69 9.31
N ILE A 170 -1.67 9.76 8.85
CA ILE A 170 -1.53 9.13 7.52
C ILE A 170 -1.64 10.16 6.40
N GLU A 171 -2.53 11.14 6.54
CA GLU A 171 -2.78 12.18 5.55
C GLU A 171 -1.77 13.33 5.56
N SER A 172 -1.09 13.55 6.68
CA SER A 172 -0.14 14.65 6.85
C SER A 172 1.10 14.46 5.96
N GLU A 173 0.92 14.59 4.65
CA GLU A 173 2.05 14.68 3.75
C GLU A 173 2.79 16.00 3.96
N THR A 174 4.02 15.92 4.42
CA THR A 174 4.91 17.08 4.44
C THR A 174 5.26 17.46 3.01
N THR A 175 4.51 18.41 2.46
CA THR A 175 4.82 18.98 1.15
C THR A 175 5.93 20.02 1.35
N SER A 176 7.08 19.83 0.73
CA SER A 176 8.17 20.80 0.76
C SER A 176 7.74 22.14 0.13
N PRO A 177 8.38 23.26 0.46
CA PRO A 177 8.07 24.53 -0.19
C PRO A 177 8.15 24.50 -1.72
N SER A 178 9.12 23.74 -2.26
CA SER A 178 9.27 23.53 -3.71
C SER A 178 8.11 22.76 -4.32
N GLU A 179 7.70 21.66 -3.69
CA GLU A 179 6.55 20.85 -4.12
C GLU A 179 5.24 21.63 -4.06
N ARG A 180 5.04 22.40 -2.97
CA ARG A 180 3.89 23.31 -2.84
C ARG A 180 3.86 24.35 -3.95
N GLY A 181 4.99 24.97 -4.24
CA GLY A 181 5.12 25.92 -5.34
C GLY A 181 4.85 25.28 -6.69
N SER A 182 5.26 24.04 -6.92
CA SER A 182 4.96 23.29 -8.14
C SER A 182 3.45 23.02 -8.31
N LEU A 183 2.78 22.56 -7.24
CA LEU A 183 1.33 22.36 -7.26
C LEU A 183 0.56 23.65 -7.51
N LEU A 184 0.89 24.73 -6.80
CA LEU A 184 0.23 26.03 -6.99
C LEU A 184 0.42 26.58 -8.42
N ARG A 185 1.62 26.47 -8.98
CA ARG A 185 1.85 26.85 -10.38
C ARG A 185 1.08 25.96 -11.36
N GLY A 186 0.99 24.64 -11.08
CA GLY A 186 0.19 23.72 -11.88
C GLY A 186 -1.29 24.08 -11.87
N LEU A 187 -1.85 24.39 -10.71
CA LEU A 187 -3.24 24.85 -10.58
C LEU A 187 -3.48 26.18 -11.29
N SER A 188 -2.57 27.16 -11.13
CA SER A 188 -2.72 28.47 -11.78
C SER A 188 -2.64 28.43 -13.31
N ARG A 189 -2.05 27.38 -13.88
CA ARG A 189 -1.95 27.17 -15.35
C ARG A 189 -3.07 26.27 -15.88
N ALA A 190 -3.90 25.72 -15.02
CA ALA A 190 -4.96 24.80 -15.41
C ALA A 190 -5.94 25.50 -16.38
N LYS A 191 -6.26 24.83 -17.46
CA LYS A 191 -7.23 25.28 -18.46
C LYS A 191 -8.32 24.25 -18.58
N SER A 192 -9.57 24.70 -18.51
CA SER A 192 -10.74 23.87 -18.78
C SER A 192 -11.06 23.90 -20.27
N ILE A 193 -11.43 22.76 -20.78
CA ILE A 193 -11.90 22.54 -22.16
C ILE A 193 -13.21 21.77 -22.05
N ASP A 194 -14.31 22.40 -22.44
CA ASP A 194 -15.58 21.72 -22.53
C ASP A 194 -15.63 20.93 -23.84
N SER A 195 -15.80 19.63 -23.74
CA SER A 195 -15.95 18.73 -24.88
C SER A 195 -17.26 17.95 -24.77
N GLY A 196 -18.36 18.62 -25.10
CA GLY A 196 -19.70 18.04 -25.02
C GLY A 196 -20.08 17.64 -23.59
N SER A 197 -20.06 16.34 -23.31
CA SER A 197 -20.41 15.81 -21.97
C SER A 197 -19.25 15.81 -20.96
N TRP A 198 -18.04 16.26 -21.37
CA TRP A 198 -16.84 16.13 -20.55
C TRP A 198 -16.20 17.48 -20.27
N ASN A 199 -16.02 17.79 -19.01
CA ASN A 199 -15.14 18.88 -18.58
C ASN A 199 -13.71 18.35 -18.41
N ILE A 200 -12.86 18.67 -19.38
CA ILE A 200 -11.46 18.23 -19.42
C ILE A 200 -10.58 19.37 -18.89
N VAL A 201 -9.79 19.12 -17.86
CA VAL A 201 -8.81 20.09 -17.39
C VAL A 201 -7.41 19.64 -17.73
N HIS A 202 -6.67 20.51 -18.42
CA HIS A 202 -5.28 20.27 -18.79
C HIS A 202 -4.35 21.26 -18.08
N THR A 203 -3.23 20.75 -17.60
CA THR A 203 -2.13 21.53 -17.06
C THR A 203 -0.79 20.79 -17.18
N TYR A 204 0.29 21.42 -16.69
CA TYR A 204 1.58 20.74 -16.59
C TYR A 204 2.29 21.03 -15.27
N SER A 205 3.10 20.05 -14.82
CA SER A 205 3.92 20.16 -13.61
C SER A 205 5.24 19.43 -13.80
N GLY A 206 6.29 19.88 -13.12
CA GLY A 206 7.60 19.21 -13.10
C GLY A 206 7.67 18.07 -12.10
N THR A 207 6.70 17.95 -11.18
CA THR A 207 6.62 16.92 -10.14
C THR A 207 5.20 16.83 -9.60
N LEU A 208 4.86 15.73 -8.91
CA LEU A 208 3.57 15.49 -8.26
C LEU A 208 2.38 15.52 -9.24
N GLU A 209 2.56 15.05 -10.47
CA GLU A 209 1.56 15.07 -11.53
C GLU A 209 0.26 14.37 -11.10
N GLY A 210 0.37 13.18 -10.50
CA GLY A 210 -0.79 12.43 -10.01
C GLY A 210 -1.56 13.17 -8.91
N ARG A 211 -0.85 13.82 -7.97
CA ARG A 211 -1.49 14.63 -6.92
C ARG A 211 -2.21 15.84 -7.50
N LEU A 212 -1.58 16.51 -8.47
CA LEU A 212 -2.20 17.63 -9.17
C LEU A 212 -3.45 17.19 -9.95
N ALA A 213 -3.40 16.03 -10.63
CA ALA A 213 -4.55 15.45 -11.30
C ALA A 213 -5.71 15.17 -10.34
N THR A 214 -5.41 14.55 -9.19
CA THR A 214 -6.42 14.31 -8.13
C THR A 214 -7.05 15.61 -7.62
N MET A 215 -6.25 16.66 -7.44
CA MET A 215 -6.77 17.98 -7.02
C MET A 215 -7.70 18.57 -8.08
N LEU A 216 -7.36 18.46 -9.38
CA LEU A 216 -8.20 18.96 -10.48
C LEU A 216 -9.52 18.18 -10.59
N VAL A 217 -9.48 16.85 -10.45
CA VAL A 217 -10.71 16.04 -10.37
C VAL A 217 -11.56 16.46 -9.17
N GLY A 218 -10.92 16.76 -8.04
CA GLY A 218 -11.61 17.28 -6.84
C GLY A 218 -12.30 18.63 -7.03
N THR A 219 -11.92 19.42 -8.06
CA THR A 219 -12.62 20.67 -8.43
C THR A 219 -13.80 20.45 -9.38
N GLY A 220 -14.06 19.21 -9.78
CA GLY A 220 -15.17 18.85 -10.67
C GLY A 220 -14.76 18.53 -12.12
N ALA A 221 -13.48 18.43 -12.43
CA ALA A 221 -13.05 17.90 -13.72
C ALA A 221 -13.37 16.41 -13.83
N GLU A 222 -14.02 15.99 -14.91
CA GLU A 222 -14.24 14.57 -15.20
C GLU A 222 -12.95 13.92 -15.74
N ILE A 223 -12.13 14.70 -16.45
CA ILE A 223 -10.83 14.26 -16.96
C ILE A 223 -9.77 15.30 -16.60
N ALA A 224 -8.72 14.89 -15.91
CA ALA A 224 -7.56 15.73 -15.61
C ALA A 224 -6.32 15.21 -16.37
N LEU A 225 -5.77 16.03 -17.27
CA LEU A 225 -4.54 15.75 -18.01
C LEU A 225 -3.39 16.59 -17.43
N VAL A 226 -2.44 15.92 -16.77
CA VAL A 226 -1.26 16.60 -16.23
C VAL A 226 -0.01 16.10 -16.95
N SER A 227 0.56 16.96 -17.80
CA SER A 227 1.78 16.62 -18.55
C SER A 227 3.03 17.03 -17.79
N ARG A 228 4.12 16.31 -18.06
CA ARG A 228 5.45 16.63 -17.61
C ARG A 228 6.35 16.87 -18.80
N PHE A 229 6.95 18.04 -18.87
CA PHE A 229 8.03 18.29 -19.84
C PHE A 229 9.35 17.78 -19.20
N ARG A 230 10.07 16.95 -19.95
CA ARG A 230 11.47 16.61 -19.67
C ARG A 230 12.28 17.38 -20.70
N ASP A 231 13.13 18.27 -20.24
CA ASP A 231 14.15 18.91 -21.05
C ASP A 231 15.19 17.89 -21.51
#